data_d88b5e11b4b298014d06b015c87336d9
#
_entry.id   d88b5e11b4b298014d06b015c87336d9
#
_cell.length_a   1.000
_cell.length_b   1.000
_cell.length_c   1.000
_cell.angle_alpha   90.00
_cell.angle_beta   90.00
_cell.angle_gamma   90.00
#
_symmetry.space_group_name_H-M   'P 1'
#
loop_
_entity.id
_entity.type
_entity.pdbx_description
1 polymer ?
#
loop_
_entity_poly.entity_id
_entity_poly.type
_entity_poly.pdbx_seq_one_letter_code
_entity_poly.pdbx_strand_id
1 'polypeptide(L)'
;PLILLGGYLVNKRFAYKTLACIIGLALCMEFINFPKATSDPSLISAFGGVFLGLGIGMAMKGGCALDGIEIIALYTIRKSGFTISEIIFAINVVIFLVAALNFGMDIALNSILTYYTASQAINFVVEGMEEYTGVTIISGQSDAIKRTLVMDLGRGITVYKGERGFMKDSFETSQECDIVFTVITRLEVRRLKNLVYRIDPKAFVFTNSIKEAAGGILKRSRNSREE
;
A
#
# COMPACT_ATOMS: atom_id res chain seq x y z
N PRO A 1 9.78 26.83 10.02
CA PRO A 1 8.40 27.31 9.83
C PRO A 1 7.42 26.16 9.61
N LEU A 2 7.72 25.18 8.71
CA LEU A 2 6.81 24.08 8.37
C LEU A 2 6.52 23.12 9.53
N ILE A 3 7.48 22.88 10.44
CA ILE A 3 7.29 22.05 11.64
C ILE A 3 6.29 22.69 12.61
N LEU A 4 6.35 24.01 12.77
CA LEU A 4 5.39 24.76 13.58
C LEU A 4 3.98 24.70 13.00
N LEU A 5 3.90 24.80 11.67
CA LEU A 5 2.65 24.64 10.92
C LEU A 5 2.08 23.24 11.09
N GLY A 6 2.92 22.20 11.01
CA GLY A 6 2.55 20.79 11.24
C GLY A 6 2.06 20.54 12.67
N GLY A 7 2.70 21.17 13.67
CA GLY A 7 2.27 21.10 15.07
C GLY A 7 0.90 21.73 15.33
N TYR A 8 0.56 22.78 14.57
CA TYR A 8 -0.74 23.45 14.64
C TYR A 8 -1.84 22.71 13.87
N LEU A 9 -1.49 22.14 12.68
CA LEU A 9 -2.45 21.53 11.77
C LEU A 9 -2.73 20.05 12.07
N VAL A 10 -1.74 19.31 12.61
CA VAL A 10 -1.85 17.87 12.82
C VAL A 10 -1.92 17.54 14.31
N ASN A 11 -0.82 17.63 15.04
CA ASN A 11 -0.76 17.38 16.49
C ASN A 11 0.62 17.76 17.05
N LYS A 12 0.68 18.18 18.34
CA LYS A 12 1.94 18.46 19.05
C LYS A 12 2.89 17.26 19.09
N ARG A 13 2.36 16.03 19.24
CA ARG A 13 3.15 14.79 19.22
C ARG A 13 3.86 14.56 17.89
N PHE A 14 3.20 14.88 16.79
CA PHE A 14 3.78 14.80 15.45
C PHE A 14 4.96 15.78 15.29
N ALA A 15 4.81 17.02 15.73
CA ALA A 15 5.88 18.03 15.67
C ALA A 15 7.12 17.62 16.48
N TYR A 16 6.94 17.09 17.69
CA TYR A 16 8.06 16.61 18.50
C TYR A 16 8.81 15.44 17.87
N LYS A 17 8.09 14.47 17.31
CA LYS A 17 8.68 13.32 16.63
C LYS A 17 9.45 13.77 15.39
N THR A 18 8.86 14.65 14.59
CA THR A 18 9.49 15.22 13.39
C THR A 18 10.77 15.98 13.75
N LEU A 19 10.73 16.81 14.79
CA LEU A 19 11.92 17.54 15.27
C LEU A 19 13.02 16.58 15.73
N ALA A 20 12.67 15.55 16.51
CA ALA A 20 13.62 14.54 16.96
C ALA A 20 14.25 13.77 15.81
N CYS A 21 13.45 13.42 14.77
CA CYS A 21 13.94 12.76 13.57
C CYS A 21 14.93 13.62 12.79
N ILE A 22 14.63 14.92 12.63
CA ILE A 22 15.52 15.87 11.93
C ILE A 22 16.82 16.09 12.69
N ILE A 23 16.74 16.25 14.02
CA ILE A 23 17.95 16.38 14.86
C ILE A 23 18.78 15.09 14.79
N GLY A 24 18.15 13.92 14.90
CA GLY A 24 18.81 12.63 14.77
C GLY A 24 19.51 12.46 13.43
N LEU A 25 18.84 12.84 12.33
CA LEU A 25 19.43 12.79 10.98
C LEU A 25 20.64 13.73 10.89
N ALA A 26 20.53 14.97 11.39
CA ALA A 26 21.62 15.94 11.37
C ALA A 26 22.85 15.44 12.15
N LEU A 27 22.63 14.86 13.34
CA LEU A 27 23.70 14.24 14.14
C LEU A 27 24.32 13.03 13.43
N CYS A 28 23.53 12.16 12.82
CA CYS A 28 24.05 11.04 12.04
C CYS A 28 24.92 11.49 10.87
N MET A 29 24.51 12.55 10.17
CA MET A 29 25.29 13.10 9.05
C MET A 29 26.59 13.78 9.49
N GLU A 30 26.62 14.37 10.70
CA GLU A 30 27.83 15.02 11.24
C GLU A 30 28.86 13.98 11.73
N PHE A 31 28.38 12.94 12.46
CA PHE A 31 29.28 12.00 13.13
C PHE A 31 29.62 10.75 12.31
N ILE A 32 28.83 10.41 11.28
CA ILE A 32 29.04 9.20 10.49
C ILE A 32 29.63 9.56 9.12
N ASN A 33 30.87 9.17 8.88
CA ASN A 33 31.48 9.26 7.56
C ASN A 33 31.05 8.09 6.69
N PHE A 34 30.16 8.34 5.71
CA PHE A 34 29.71 7.33 4.77
C PHE A 34 30.71 7.22 3.62
N PRO A 35 31.33 6.03 3.37
CA PRO A 35 32.20 5.83 2.23
C PRO A 35 31.38 5.87 0.92
N LYS A 36 32.00 6.38 -0.16
CA LYS A 36 31.35 6.35 -1.48
C LYS A 36 31.30 4.92 -2.00
N ALA A 37 30.10 4.39 -2.19
CA ALA A 37 29.88 3.04 -2.70
C ALA A 37 30.11 2.98 -4.22
N THR A 38 29.75 4.02 -4.97
CA THR A 38 29.89 4.12 -6.43
C THR A 38 30.03 5.57 -6.86
N SER A 39 30.58 5.79 -8.04
CA SER A 39 30.67 7.11 -8.69
C SER A 39 29.72 7.25 -9.88
N ASP A 40 28.97 6.22 -10.22
CA ASP A 40 28.00 6.26 -11.32
C ASP A 40 26.74 7.00 -10.89
N PRO A 41 26.39 8.13 -11.56
CA PRO A 41 25.23 8.93 -11.17
C PRO A 41 23.90 8.16 -11.24
N SER A 42 23.74 7.26 -12.22
CA SER A 42 22.50 6.50 -12.40
C SER A 42 22.31 5.47 -11.29
N LEU A 43 23.39 4.79 -10.88
CA LEU A 43 23.35 3.87 -9.75
C LEU A 43 23.09 4.61 -8.43
N ILE A 44 23.73 5.78 -8.23
CA ILE A 44 23.47 6.62 -7.06
C ILE A 44 22.00 7.05 -7.03
N SER A 45 21.45 7.48 -8.16
CA SER A 45 20.06 7.91 -8.25
C SER A 45 19.08 6.78 -7.97
N ALA A 46 19.30 5.60 -8.55
CA ALA A 46 18.41 4.46 -8.37
C ALA A 46 18.45 3.90 -6.93
N PHE A 47 19.65 3.50 -6.47
CA PHE A 47 19.77 2.89 -5.13
C PHE A 47 19.68 3.92 -4.01
N GLY A 48 20.23 5.13 -4.19
CA GLY A 48 20.08 6.23 -3.25
C GLY A 48 18.61 6.59 -3.04
N GLY A 49 17.81 6.63 -4.13
CA GLY A 49 16.36 6.81 -4.05
C GLY A 49 15.67 5.71 -3.25
N VAL A 50 16.03 4.44 -3.45
CA VAL A 50 15.46 3.32 -2.69
C VAL A 50 15.76 3.47 -1.20
N PHE A 51 17.03 3.70 -0.81
CA PHE A 51 17.40 3.87 0.61
C PHE A 51 16.75 5.11 1.24
N LEU A 52 16.69 6.21 0.50
CA LEU A 52 16.01 7.43 0.92
C LEU A 52 14.51 7.13 1.17
N GLY A 53 13.86 6.46 0.22
CA GLY A 53 12.45 6.12 0.32
C GLY A 53 12.13 5.15 1.48
N LEU A 54 13.00 4.16 1.73
CA LEU A 54 12.88 3.29 2.90
C LEU A 54 12.97 4.09 4.21
N GLY A 55 13.92 5.03 4.31
CA GLY A 55 14.09 5.90 5.49
C GLY A 55 12.87 6.79 5.71
N ILE A 56 12.40 7.48 4.66
CA ILE A 56 11.20 8.32 4.72
C ILE A 56 9.97 7.50 5.08
N GLY A 57 9.77 6.35 4.43
CA GLY A 57 8.63 5.47 4.71
C GLY A 57 8.60 4.97 6.15
N MET A 58 9.75 4.61 6.72
CA MET A 58 9.86 4.25 8.14
C MET A 58 9.54 5.41 9.08
N ALA A 59 10.00 6.62 8.77
CA ALA A 59 9.69 7.83 9.52
C ALA A 59 8.19 8.12 9.49
N MET A 60 7.55 8.01 8.33
CA MET A 60 6.10 8.18 8.16
C MET A 60 5.30 7.15 8.99
N LYS A 61 5.70 5.88 8.97
CA LYS A 61 5.11 4.85 9.86
C LYS A 61 5.30 5.15 11.34
N GLY A 62 6.40 5.80 11.71
CA GLY A 62 6.66 6.30 13.06
C GLY A 62 5.78 7.50 13.45
N GLY A 63 5.05 8.07 12.50
CA GLY A 63 4.23 9.27 12.66
C GLY A 63 5.06 10.53 12.67
N CYS A 64 6.09 10.62 11.82
CA CYS A 64 6.90 11.80 11.55
C CYS A 64 6.78 12.16 10.07
N ALA A 65 7.00 13.43 9.71
CA ALA A 65 7.28 13.86 8.35
C ALA A 65 8.74 14.33 8.27
N LEU A 66 9.40 14.04 7.17
CA LEU A 66 10.76 14.54 6.91
C LEU A 66 10.72 15.76 5.97
N ASP A 67 9.76 15.78 5.07
CA ASP A 67 9.56 16.84 4.09
C ASP A 67 8.34 17.71 4.46
N GLY A 68 8.52 19.03 4.37
CA GLY A 68 7.42 19.97 4.61
C GLY A 68 6.35 19.94 3.50
N ILE A 69 6.63 19.33 2.35
CA ILE A 69 5.71 19.22 1.21
C ILE A 69 4.46 18.44 1.58
N GLU A 70 4.58 17.37 2.39
CA GLU A 70 3.46 16.58 2.87
C GLU A 70 2.47 17.41 3.71
N ILE A 71 3.00 18.33 4.52
CA ILE A 71 2.18 19.24 5.35
C ILE A 71 1.43 20.23 4.45
N ILE A 72 2.09 20.75 3.41
CA ILE A 72 1.48 21.65 2.42
C ILE A 72 0.40 20.89 1.64
N ALA A 73 0.67 19.66 1.22
CA ALA A 73 -0.30 18.83 0.52
C ALA A 73 -1.54 18.57 1.37
N LEU A 74 -1.39 18.20 2.64
CA LEU A 74 -2.49 18.02 3.59
C LEU A 74 -3.33 19.30 3.80
N TYR A 75 -2.70 20.47 3.79
CA TYR A 75 -3.41 21.75 3.92
C TYR A 75 -4.21 22.07 2.65
N THR A 76 -3.62 21.80 1.49
CA THR A 76 -4.21 22.13 0.18
C THR A 76 -5.43 21.27 -0.13
N ILE A 77 -5.43 19.99 0.26
CA ILE A 77 -6.56 19.05 0.08
C ILE A 77 -7.84 19.58 0.75
N ARG A 78 -7.73 20.18 1.92
CA ARG A 78 -8.91 20.73 2.61
C ARG A 78 -9.63 21.83 1.83
N LYS A 79 -9.00 22.39 0.81
CA LYS A 79 -9.53 23.52 0.00
C LYS A 79 -9.74 23.19 -1.47
N SER A 80 -9.13 22.13 -1.99
CA SER A 80 -9.20 21.77 -3.42
C SER A 80 -9.54 20.29 -3.55
N GLY A 81 -10.31 19.92 -4.56
CA GLY A 81 -10.70 18.52 -4.82
C GLY A 81 -9.57 17.62 -5.34
N PHE A 82 -8.30 18.07 -5.28
CA PHE A 82 -7.13 17.31 -5.73
C PHE A 82 -6.64 16.34 -4.65
N THR A 83 -6.09 15.21 -5.09
CA THR A 83 -5.41 14.26 -4.19
C THR A 83 -4.01 14.73 -3.79
N ILE A 84 -3.48 14.23 -2.65
CA ILE A 84 -2.11 14.52 -2.19
C ILE A 84 -1.10 14.23 -3.30
N SER A 85 -1.24 13.08 -3.94
CA SER A 85 -0.34 12.62 -4.98
C SER A 85 -0.31 13.53 -6.20
N GLU A 86 -1.45 14.08 -6.60
CA GLU A 86 -1.53 15.03 -7.73
C GLU A 86 -0.81 16.35 -7.43
N ILE A 87 -0.95 16.86 -6.21
CA ILE A 87 -0.28 18.09 -5.78
C ILE A 87 1.22 17.89 -5.70
N ILE A 88 1.68 16.80 -5.08
CA ILE A 88 3.11 16.48 -5.01
C ILE A 88 3.68 16.26 -6.41
N PHE A 89 2.97 15.57 -7.28
CA PHE A 89 3.39 15.36 -8.66
C PHE A 89 3.55 16.69 -9.42
N ALA A 90 2.57 17.60 -9.31
CA ALA A 90 2.63 18.90 -9.96
C ALA A 90 3.83 19.74 -9.48
N ILE A 91 4.10 19.76 -8.17
CA ILE A 91 5.26 20.45 -7.60
C ILE A 91 6.56 19.86 -8.14
N ASN A 92 6.67 18.53 -8.16
CA ASN A 92 7.87 17.86 -8.66
C ASN A 92 8.12 18.09 -10.14
N VAL A 93 7.06 18.13 -10.97
CA VAL A 93 7.20 18.49 -12.40
C VAL A 93 7.84 19.86 -12.57
N VAL A 94 7.39 20.87 -11.78
CA VAL A 94 7.99 22.22 -11.82
C VAL A 94 9.46 22.18 -11.38
N ILE A 95 9.77 21.47 -10.30
CA ILE A 95 11.15 21.33 -9.78
C ILE A 95 12.07 20.70 -10.84
N PHE A 96 11.64 19.62 -11.48
CA PHE A 96 12.43 18.93 -12.50
C PHE A 96 12.61 19.76 -13.77
N LEU A 97 11.59 20.55 -14.16
CA LEU A 97 11.70 21.49 -15.27
C LEU A 97 12.74 22.57 -14.98
N VAL A 98 12.71 23.16 -13.80
CA VAL A 98 13.69 24.14 -13.34
C VAL A 98 15.09 23.53 -13.28
N ALA A 99 15.22 22.29 -12.79
CA ALA A 99 16.48 21.57 -12.78
C ALA A 99 17.03 21.34 -14.19
N ALA A 100 16.19 20.94 -15.14
CA ALA A 100 16.59 20.73 -16.53
C ALA A 100 17.12 22.01 -17.18
N LEU A 101 16.48 23.15 -16.93
CA LEU A 101 16.84 24.44 -17.49
C LEU A 101 18.15 25.02 -16.88
N ASN A 102 18.38 24.80 -15.57
CA ASN A 102 19.53 25.40 -14.88
C ASN A 102 20.75 24.48 -14.80
N PHE A 103 20.55 23.18 -14.68
CA PHE A 103 21.62 22.20 -14.41
C PHE A 103 21.82 21.19 -15.54
N GLY A 104 20.96 21.20 -16.54
CA GLY A 104 21.02 20.30 -17.70
C GLY A 104 20.14 19.06 -17.54
N MET A 105 19.90 18.39 -18.67
CA MET A 105 18.96 17.27 -18.79
C MET A 105 19.40 16.05 -17.99
N ASP A 106 20.70 15.76 -17.91
CA ASP A 106 21.21 14.58 -17.19
C ASP A 106 20.91 14.65 -15.70
N ILE A 107 21.03 15.83 -15.08
CA ILE A 107 20.72 16.05 -13.68
C ILE A 107 19.21 15.94 -13.44
N ALA A 108 18.40 16.48 -14.34
CA ALA A 108 16.95 16.37 -14.24
C ALA A 108 16.47 14.92 -14.35
N LEU A 109 17.00 14.14 -15.30
CA LEU A 109 16.66 12.72 -15.46
C LEU A 109 17.07 11.89 -14.25
N ASN A 110 18.27 12.11 -13.72
CA ASN A 110 18.72 11.45 -12.49
C ASN A 110 17.84 11.83 -11.28
N SER A 111 17.39 13.08 -11.20
CA SER A 111 16.47 13.52 -10.13
C SER A 111 15.09 12.86 -10.25
N ILE A 112 14.57 12.72 -11.46
CA ILE A 112 13.31 11.99 -11.72
C ILE A 112 13.47 10.52 -11.34
N LEU A 113 14.59 9.88 -11.69
CA LEU A 113 14.86 8.48 -11.33
C LEU A 113 14.93 8.31 -9.82
N THR A 114 15.62 9.20 -9.11
CA THR A 114 15.71 9.19 -7.64
C THR A 114 14.33 9.34 -7.02
N TYR A 115 13.52 10.29 -7.49
CA TYR A 115 12.16 10.50 -6.99
C TYR A 115 11.27 9.29 -7.23
N TYR A 116 11.32 8.70 -8.41
CA TYR A 116 10.52 7.53 -8.75
C TYR A 116 10.86 6.33 -7.86
N THR A 117 12.15 6.01 -7.71
CA THR A 117 12.60 4.89 -6.87
C THR A 117 12.31 5.14 -5.39
N ALA A 118 12.47 6.36 -4.91
CA ALA A 118 12.11 6.75 -3.54
C ALA A 118 10.59 6.61 -3.31
N SER A 119 9.76 7.09 -4.24
CA SER A 119 8.30 6.99 -4.13
C SER A 119 7.83 5.54 -4.07
N GLN A 120 8.39 4.64 -4.90
CA GLN A 120 8.07 3.22 -4.84
C GLN A 120 8.48 2.58 -3.51
N ALA A 121 9.65 2.95 -2.98
CA ALA A 121 10.12 2.46 -1.69
C ALA A 121 9.26 2.99 -0.52
N ILE A 122 8.85 4.25 -0.56
CA ILE A 122 7.92 4.83 0.42
C ILE A 122 6.60 4.06 0.42
N ASN A 123 5.98 3.87 -0.75
CA ASN A 123 4.72 3.14 -0.87
C ASN A 123 4.86 1.71 -0.33
N PHE A 124 5.95 1.02 -0.68
CA PHE A 124 6.22 -0.32 -0.17
C PHE A 124 6.30 -0.37 1.36
N VAL A 125 6.94 0.62 1.99
CA VAL A 125 7.04 0.69 3.45
C VAL A 125 5.73 1.13 4.08
N VAL A 126 5.08 2.17 3.57
CA VAL A 126 3.88 2.78 4.19
C VAL A 126 2.66 1.90 4.03
N GLU A 127 2.37 1.45 2.81
CA GLU A 127 1.23 0.58 2.52
C GLU A 127 1.49 -0.85 3.00
N GLY A 128 2.78 -1.25 3.05
CA GLY A 128 3.19 -2.60 3.44
C GLY A 128 2.80 -3.65 2.39
N MET A 129 3.10 -4.91 2.70
CA MET A 129 2.71 -6.06 1.86
C MET A 129 1.28 -6.56 2.17
N GLU A 130 0.55 -5.91 3.08
CA GLU A 130 -0.81 -6.31 3.45
C GLU A 130 -1.83 -5.66 2.51
N GLU A 131 -1.77 -5.95 1.21
CA GLU A 131 -2.89 -5.71 0.32
C GLU A 131 -4.00 -6.72 0.65
N TYR A 132 -5.17 -6.21 1.03
CA TYR A 132 -6.35 -7.06 1.14
C TYR A 132 -6.83 -7.45 -0.25
N THR A 133 -7.24 -8.71 -0.35
CA THR A 133 -7.75 -9.28 -1.59
C THR A 133 -9.13 -9.85 -1.34
N GLY A 134 -10.11 -9.33 -2.05
CA GLY A 134 -11.42 -9.93 -2.13
C GLY A 134 -11.35 -11.17 -3.01
N VAL A 135 -11.79 -12.29 -2.50
CA VAL A 135 -11.85 -13.55 -3.24
C VAL A 135 -13.30 -13.95 -3.38
N THR A 136 -13.72 -14.15 -4.62
CA THR A 136 -15.04 -14.65 -4.97
C THR A 136 -14.91 -16.06 -5.51
N ILE A 137 -15.73 -16.97 -5.00
CA ILE A 137 -15.69 -18.39 -5.32
C ILE A 137 -17.09 -18.84 -5.76
N ILE A 138 -17.15 -19.43 -6.94
CA ILE A 138 -18.37 -20.02 -7.51
C ILE A 138 -18.10 -21.49 -7.73
N SER A 139 -18.87 -22.35 -7.05
CA SER A 139 -18.65 -23.80 -7.08
C SER A 139 -19.97 -24.54 -6.85
N GLY A 140 -20.08 -25.75 -7.44
CA GLY A 140 -21.17 -26.67 -7.11
C GLY A 140 -21.06 -27.28 -5.71
N GLN A 141 -19.89 -27.18 -5.08
CA GLN A 141 -19.62 -27.70 -3.72
C GLN A 141 -19.47 -26.56 -2.70
N SER A 142 -20.31 -25.53 -2.82
CA SER A 142 -20.24 -24.32 -2.00
C SER A 142 -20.29 -24.60 -0.50
N ASP A 143 -21.06 -25.58 -0.04
CA ASP A 143 -21.20 -25.91 1.39
C ASP A 143 -19.93 -26.46 2.00
N ALA A 144 -19.23 -27.33 1.29
CA ALA A 144 -17.93 -27.86 1.72
C ALA A 144 -16.88 -26.73 1.77
N ILE A 145 -16.89 -25.87 0.76
CA ILE A 145 -15.99 -24.72 0.69
C ILE A 145 -16.26 -23.73 1.83
N LYS A 146 -17.53 -23.40 2.12
CA LYS A 146 -17.91 -22.53 3.24
C LYS A 146 -17.34 -23.05 4.57
N ARG A 147 -17.52 -24.35 4.84
CA ARG A 147 -17.00 -24.98 6.06
C ARG A 147 -15.48 -24.89 6.15
N THR A 148 -14.77 -25.24 5.09
CA THR A 148 -13.30 -25.20 5.06
C THR A 148 -12.75 -23.78 5.24
N LEU A 149 -13.35 -22.78 4.60
CA LEU A 149 -12.92 -21.40 4.76
C LEU A 149 -13.10 -20.87 6.19
N VAL A 150 -14.19 -21.25 6.84
CA VAL A 150 -14.47 -20.82 8.22
C VAL A 150 -13.63 -21.60 9.22
N MET A 151 -13.58 -22.94 9.10
CA MET A 151 -12.93 -23.81 10.11
C MET A 151 -11.41 -23.88 9.93
N ASP A 152 -10.91 -24.07 8.69
CA ASP A 152 -9.49 -24.32 8.44
C ASP A 152 -8.69 -23.02 8.18
N LEU A 153 -9.33 -22.04 7.52
CA LEU A 153 -8.70 -20.74 7.24
C LEU A 153 -9.01 -19.71 8.34
N GLY A 154 -10.10 -19.92 9.10
CA GLY A 154 -10.52 -19.01 10.17
C GLY A 154 -10.95 -17.64 9.65
N ARG A 155 -11.52 -17.56 8.43
CA ARG A 155 -11.93 -16.32 7.79
C ARG A 155 -13.45 -16.19 7.74
N GLY A 156 -13.93 -14.96 7.97
CA GLY A 156 -15.34 -14.64 7.76
C GLY A 156 -15.66 -14.72 6.26
N ILE A 157 -16.85 -15.21 5.96
CA ILE A 157 -17.36 -15.31 4.60
C ILE A 157 -18.68 -14.56 4.47
N THR A 158 -18.96 -14.05 3.29
CA THR A 158 -20.29 -13.54 2.88
C THR A 158 -20.77 -14.39 1.73
N VAL A 159 -22.05 -14.77 1.75
CA VAL A 159 -22.64 -15.58 0.69
C VAL A 159 -23.67 -14.75 -0.05
N TYR A 160 -23.48 -14.65 -1.38
CA TYR A 160 -24.48 -14.08 -2.28
C TYR A 160 -25.25 -15.23 -2.92
N LYS A 161 -26.56 -15.12 -2.96
CA LYS A 161 -27.42 -16.04 -3.72
C LYS A 161 -27.40 -15.64 -5.17
N GLY A 162 -27.19 -16.58 -6.06
CA GLY A 162 -27.14 -16.36 -7.49
C GLY A 162 -27.68 -17.54 -8.27
N GLU A 163 -27.78 -17.37 -9.56
CA GLU A 163 -28.21 -18.37 -10.52
C GLU A 163 -27.09 -18.59 -11.54
N ARG A 164 -26.88 -19.82 -11.96
CA ARG A 164 -25.90 -20.16 -12.98
C ARG A 164 -26.52 -21.05 -14.06
N GLY A 165 -25.91 -21.08 -15.24
CA GLY A 165 -26.32 -21.95 -16.33
C GLY A 165 -26.56 -21.23 -17.65
N PHE A 166 -26.61 -19.91 -17.64
CA PHE A 166 -26.80 -19.11 -18.84
C PHE A 166 -25.59 -19.22 -19.77
N MET A 167 -25.65 -20.15 -20.73
CA MET A 167 -24.59 -20.40 -21.71
C MET A 167 -25.11 -20.16 -23.11
N LYS A 168 -24.21 -20.05 -24.10
CA LYS A 168 -24.55 -19.78 -25.49
C LYS A 168 -25.57 -20.78 -26.10
N ASP A 169 -25.49 -22.05 -25.69
CA ASP A 169 -26.33 -23.13 -26.23
C ASP A 169 -27.49 -23.50 -25.30
N SER A 170 -27.61 -22.87 -24.14
CA SER A 170 -28.66 -23.08 -23.15
C SER A 170 -28.87 -21.83 -22.33
N PHE A 171 -29.83 -21.00 -22.68
CA PHE A 171 -30.21 -19.80 -21.95
C PHE A 171 -31.25 -20.13 -20.87
N GLU A 172 -31.01 -21.18 -20.11
CA GLU A 172 -31.87 -21.57 -19.02
C GLU A 172 -31.09 -21.63 -17.72
N THR A 173 -31.73 -21.20 -16.61
CA THR A 173 -31.19 -21.30 -15.28
C THR A 173 -31.01 -22.77 -14.92
N SER A 174 -29.79 -23.24 -14.77
CA SER A 174 -29.53 -24.64 -14.46
C SER A 174 -29.63 -24.95 -12.97
N GLN A 175 -29.22 -24.03 -12.12
CA GLN A 175 -29.23 -24.21 -10.67
C GLN A 175 -29.06 -22.89 -9.91
N GLU A 176 -29.70 -22.79 -8.75
CA GLU A 176 -29.30 -21.82 -7.73
C GLU A 176 -27.86 -22.13 -7.25
N CYS A 177 -27.07 -21.11 -7.05
CA CYS A 177 -25.71 -21.27 -6.54
C CYS A 177 -25.39 -20.25 -5.44
N ASP A 178 -24.59 -20.70 -4.50
CA ASP A 178 -24.01 -19.83 -3.48
C ASP A 178 -22.67 -19.29 -3.98
N ILE A 179 -22.58 -17.98 -4.12
CA ILE A 179 -21.34 -17.27 -4.45
C ILE A 179 -20.70 -16.88 -3.13
N VAL A 180 -19.55 -17.47 -2.82
CA VAL A 180 -18.84 -17.25 -1.56
C VAL A 180 -17.83 -16.13 -1.75
N PHE A 181 -17.97 -15.08 -0.94
CA PHE A 181 -17.03 -13.96 -0.91
C PHE A 181 -16.29 -13.93 0.43
N THR A 182 -14.98 -13.69 0.39
CA THR A 182 -14.14 -13.48 1.56
C THR A 182 -13.05 -12.47 1.30
N VAL A 183 -12.61 -11.79 2.35
CA VAL A 183 -11.48 -10.85 2.29
C VAL A 183 -10.32 -11.46 3.07
N ILE A 184 -9.20 -11.60 2.39
CA ILE A 184 -7.98 -12.19 2.94
C ILE A 184 -6.76 -11.34 2.57
N THR A 185 -5.61 -11.63 3.18
CA THR A 185 -4.35 -11.01 2.77
C THR A 185 -3.82 -11.64 1.47
N ARG A 186 -3.07 -10.88 0.68
CA ARG A 186 -2.45 -11.36 -0.56
C ARG A 186 -1.64 -12.65 -0.38
N LEU A 187 -1.00 -12.79 0.78
CA LEU A 187 -0.19 -13.98 1.12
C LEU A 187 -1.05 -15.25 1.29
N GLU A 188 -2.30 -15.09 1.71
CA GLU A 188 -3.21 -16.22 1.94
C GLU A 188 -3.95 -16.69 0.68
N VAL A 189 -3.94 -15.89 -0.39
CA VAL A 189 -4.65 -16.23 -1.66
C VAL A 189 -4.23 -17.58 -2.19
N ARG A 190 -2.92 -17.88 -2.19
CA ARG A 190 -2.41 -19.16 -2.67
C ARG A 190 -2.90 -20.33 -1.82
N ARG A 191 -2.90 -20.17 -0.50
CA ARG A 191 -3.40 -21.19 0.43
C ARG A 191 -4.90 -21.43 0.24
N LEU A 192 -5.68 -20.36 0.11
CA LEU A 192 -7.12 -20.44 -0.15
C LEU A 192 -7.40 -21.17 -1.47
N LYS A 193 -6.74 -20.77 -2.57
CA LYS A 193 -6.92 -21.43 -3.87
C LYS A 193 -6.63 -22.94 -3.80
N ASN A 194 -5.56 -23.32 -3.11
CA ASN A 194 -5.20 -24.72 -2.95
C ASN A 194 -6.27 -25.49 -2.15
N LEU A 195 -6.87 -24.88 -1.12
CA LEU A 195 -7.94 -25.51 -0.36
C LEU A 195 -9.21 -25.69 -1.19
N VAL A 196 -9.59 -24.66 -1.94
CA VAL A 196 -10.78 -24.69 -2.81
C VAL A 196 -10.63 -25.73 -3.91
N TYR A 197 -9.49 -25.78 -4.61
CA TYR A 197 -9.27 -26.74 -5.70
C TYR A 197 -9.10 -28.18 -5.25
N ARG A 198 -8.79 -28.42 -3.97
CA ARG A 198 -8.84 -29.78 -3.38
C ARG A 198 -10.26 -30.28 -3.23
N ILE A 199 -11.22 -29.38 -2.98
CA ILE A 199 -12.64 -29.72 -2.81
C ILE A 199 -13.30 -29.81 -4.17
N ASP A 200 -13.15 -28.77 -4.99
CA ASP A 200 -13.72 -28.71 -6.33
C ASP A 200 -12.69 -28.18 -7.33
N PRO A 201 -12.07 -29.06 -8.12
CA PRO A 201 -11.12 -28.66 -9.17
C PRO A 201 -11.74 -27.79 -10.27
N LYS A 202 -13.09 -27.79 -10.40
CA LYS A 202 -13.83 -26.98 -11.37
C LYS A 202 -14.36 -25.66 -10.80
N ALA A 203 -14.05 -25.36 -9.53
CA ALA A 203 -14.45 -24.11 -8.91
C ALA A 203 -13.88 -22.91 -9.67
N PHE A 204 -14.72 -21.90 -9.91
CA PHE A 204 -14.28 -20.63 -10.46
C PHE A 204 -13.90 -19.69 -9.33
N VAL A 205 -12.64 -19.28 -9.30
CA VAL A 205 -12.08 -18.42 -8.24
C VAL A 205 -11.46 -17.19 -8.89
N PHE A 206 -11.98 -16.02 -8.61
CA PHE A 206 -11.35 -14.78 -9.04
C PHE A 206 -11.06 -13.87 -7.84
N THR A 207 -10.09 -12.99 -8.02
CA THR A 207 -9.55 -12.14 -6.97
C THR A 207 -9.50 -10.69 -7.41
N ASN A 208 -9.94 -9.78 -6.52
CA ASN A 208 -9.87 -8.34 -6.71
C ASN A 208 -9.01 -7.73 -5.60
N SER A 209 -8.08 -6.84 -5.95
CA SER A 209 -7.32 -6.08 -4.96
C SER A 209 -8.23 -5.05 -4.30
N ILE A 210 -8.22 -5.01 -2.96
CA ILE A 210 -8.98 -4.05 -2.16
C ILE A 210 -7.98 -3.07 -1.58
N LYS A 211 -8.03 -1.81 -2.04
CA LYS A 211 -7.12 -0.75 -1.56
C LYS A 211 -7.43 -0.33 -0.13
N GLU A 212 -8.71 -0.28 0.22
CA GLU A 212 -9.17 0.11 1.56
C GLU A 212 -10.31 -0.78 2.00
N ALA A 213 -10.25 -1.24 3.25
CA ALA A 213 -11.33 -1.95 3.92
C ALA A 213 -11.45 -1.44 5.34
N ALA A 214 -12.65 -1.01 5.74
CA ALA A 214 -12.95 -0.53 7.08
C ALA A 214 -14.05 -1.37 7.71
N GLY A 215 -13.88 -1.72 8.98
CA GLY A 215 -14.83 -2.53 9.75
C GLY A 215 -14.64 -4.04 9.58
N GLY A 216 -15.41 -4.82 10.32
CA GLY A 216 -15.36 -6.28 10.32
C GLY A 216 -14.12 -6.87 11.04
N ILE A 217 -14.03 -8.21 11.03
CA ILE A 217 -12.92 -8.95 11.64
C ILE A 217 -11.90 -9.30 10.54
N LEU A 218 -11.07 -8.32 10.16
CA LEU A 218 -10.02 -8.49 9.14
C LEU A 218 -8.76 -9.16 9.71
N LYS A 219 -8.45 -8.94 10.99
CA LYS A 219 -7.37 -9.63 11.72
C LYS A 219 -7.93 -10.38 12.90
N ARG A 220 -7.70 -11.69 12.98
CA ARG A 220 -7.90 -12.42 14.22
C ARG A 220 -6.82 -11.94 15.19
N SER A 221 -7.22 -11.21 16.25
CA SER A 221 -6.31 -10.81 17.33
C SER A 221 -5.65 -12.09 17.86
N ARG A 222 -4.32 -12.11 17.91
CA ARG A 222 -3.52 -13.23 18.42
C ARG A 222 -3.66 -13.41 19.93
N ASN A 223 -4.47 -12.56 20.61
CA ASN A 223 -4.59 -12.46 22.06
C ASN A 223 -5.84 -13.12 22.66
N SER A 224 -6.61 -13.93 21.93
CA SER A 224 -7.73 -14.66 22.52
C SER A 224 -7.40 -16.12 22.84
N ARG A 225 -6.24 -16.38 23.45
CA ARG A 225 -5.88 -17.68 24.05
C ARG A 225 -5.54 -17.59 25.54
N GLU A 226 -5.96 -16.53 26.21
CA GLU A 226 -5.89 -16.43 27.66
C GLU A 226 -7.20 -15.79 28.16
N GLU A 227 -8.25 -16.59 28.21
CA GLU A 227 -9.38 -16.53 29.17
C GLU A 227 -10.05 -17.90 29.22
#